data_57b935bb676dab7cdbe9eda7ddb503a5
#
_entry.id   57b935bb676dab7cdbe9eda7ddb503a5
#
_cell.length_a   1.000
_cell.length_b   1.000
_cell.length_c   1.000
_cell.angle_alpha   90.00
_cell.angle_beta   90.00
_cell.angle_gamma   90.00
#
_symmetry.space_group_name_H-M   'P 1'
#
loop_
_entity.id
_entity.type
_entity.pdbx_description
1 polymer ?
#
loop_
_entity_poly.entity_id
_entity_poly.type
_entity_poly.pdbx_seq_one_letter_code
_entity_poly.pdbx_strand_id
1 'polypeptide(L)'
;MKKLITLSSLLLCGITLAACNTNTGKKDVTAETTTIVQETTSQETAEATTTVPTKDTQWVGSDDYGYLKVPKSWVQSDAGGNSVDFKYSDGTDKNAISVKSINADVKDFTNFETKFEQNIKENPRFTNVRTNRGNIGGYDALKIYADYKNSKKVLIWVFKSDDNMIRLVTLEGDLEIVNEMTPIVEESWTVKKN
;
A
#
# COMPACT_ATOMS: atom_id res chain seq x y z
N MET A 1 20.75 38.47 -16.54
CA MET A 1 19.57 39.10 -15.91
C MET A 1 19.21 38.24 -14.71
N LYS A 2 19.51 38.77 -13.52
CA LYS A 2 19.29 38.07 -12.23
C LYS A 2 17.84 38.33 -11.82
N LYS A 3 17.02 37.24 -11.60
CA LYS A 3 15.72 37.39 -10.96
C LYS A 3 15.77 36.83 -9.54
N LEU A 4 15.56 37.76 -8.60
CA LEU A 4 15.43 37.54 -7.18
C LEU A 4 14.21 36.64 -6.91
N ILE A 5 14.42 35.68 -6.03
CA ILE A 5 13.36 34.90 -5.42
C ILE A 5 13.10 35.51 -4.04
N THR A 6 11.94 36.09 -3.87
CA THR A 6 11.42 36.61 -2.61
C THR A 6 10.93 35.47 -1.72
N LEU A 7 11.54 35.42 -0.54
CA LEU A 7 11.12 34.63 0.61
C LEU A 7 9.92 35.34 1.27
N SER A 8 8.84 34.63 1.50
CA SER A 8 7.71 35.10 2.33
C SER A 8 7.40 33.99 3.34
N SER A 9 7.91 34.11 4.50
CA SER A 9 7.39 34.61 5.78
C SER A 9 6.28 33.78 6.41
N LEU A 10 6.70 33.19 7.54
CA LEU A 10 6.02 32.63 8.69
C LEU A 10 4.63 33.20 8.99
N LEU A 11 3.73 32.30 9.41
CA LEU A 11 2.71 32.63 10.42
C LEU A 11 2.61 31.49 11.44
N LEU A 12 3.13 31.80 12.64
CA LEU A 12 2.83 31.08 13.89
C LEU A 12 1.43 31.47 14.37
N CYS A 13 0.63 30.52 14.79
CA CYS A 13 -0.47 30.67 15.76
C CYS A 13 -0.60 29.32 16.44
N GLY A 14 -0.27 29.13 17.68
CA GLY A 14 -0.88 29.70 18.85
C GLY A 14 -1.60 28.59 19.59
N ILE A 15 -0.91 28.04 20.61
CA ILE A 15 -1.37 26.94 21.49
C ILE A 15 -2.32 27.55 22.52
N THR A 16 -3.48 26.93 22.73
CA THR A 16 -4.22 27.10 24.01
C THR A 16 -4.53 25.74 24.60
N LEU A 17 -3.84 25.46 25.70
CA LEU A 17 -4.19 24.45 26.68
C LEU A 17 -5.43 24.90 27.47
N ALA A 18 -6.41 24.02 27.58
CA ALA A 18 -7.41 24.10 28.62
C ALA A 18 -7.48 22.75 29.35
N ALA A 19 -6.96 22.76 30.55
CA ALA A 19 -7.14 21.71 31.55
C ALA A 19 -8.36 22.08 32.42
N CYS A 20 -9.19 21.10 32.76
CA CYS A 20 -10.08 21.02 33.93
C CYS A 20 -10.63 19.60 33.98
N ASN A 21 -10.42 18.89 34.93
CA ASN A 21 -10.48 18.79 36.37
C ASN A 21 -11.54 17.74 36.81
N THR A 22 -11.02 16.77 37.53
CA THR A 22 -11.57 15.91 38.58
C THR A 22 -13.10 15.79 38.76
N ASN A 23 -13.59 14.53 38.85
CA ASN A 23 -14.34 14.19 40.07
C ASN A 23 -14.33 12.67 40.37
N THR A 24 -14.09 12.44 41.64
CA THR A 24 -14.05 11.24 42.45
C THR A 24 -15.45 10.65 42.65
N GLY A 25 -15.56 9.32 42.56
CA GLY A 25 -16.80 8.63 42.98
C GLY A 25 -16.52 7.15 43.25
N LYS A 26 -16.16 6.88 44.51
CA LYS A 26 -16.03 5.55 45.12
C LYS A 26 -17.42 4.95 45.34
N LYS A 27 -17.63 3.69 44.94
CA LYS A 27 -18.57 2.77 45.60
C LYS A 27 -18.17 1.33 45.40
N ASP A 28 -17.81 0.71 46.50
CA ASP A 28 -17.74 -0.74 46.71
C ASP A 28 -19.13 -1.36 46.48
N VAL A 29 -19.16 -2.59 45.96
CA VAL A 29 -20.01 -3.68 46.48
C VAL A 29 -19.69 -5.00 45.75
N THR A 30 -19.16 -5.97 46.52
CA THR A 30 -19.46 -7.42 46.63
C THR A 30 -19.26 -8.36 45.44
N ALA A 31 -18.40 -9.32 45.72
CA ALA A 31 -18.12 -10.54 44.97
C ALA A 31 -19.35 -11.46 44.83
N GLU A 32 -19.58 -11.99 43.65
CA GLU A 32 -20.20 -13.31 43.45
C GLU A 32 -19.37 -14.18 42.50
N THR A 33 -18.90 -15.26 43.08
CA THR A 33 -18.17 -16.32 42.40
C THR A 33 -19.17 -17.19 41.61
N THR A 34 -19.12 -17.11 40.29
CA THR A 34 -19.79 -18.09 39.44
C THR A 34 -18.75 -18.86 38.65
N THR A 35 -18.53 -20.11 39.06
CA THR A 35 -17.72 -21.11 38.35
C THR A 35 -18.42 -21.44 37.04
N ILE A 36 -17.89 -21.07 35.90
CA ILE A 36 -18.31 -21.54 34.59
C ILE A 36 -17.29 -22.52 34.06
N VAL A 37 -17.75 -23.73 33.86
CA VAL A 37 -17.08 -24.87 33.26
C VAL A 37 -16.57 -24.46 31.85
N GLN A 38 -15.27 -24.58 31.62
CA GLN A 38 -14.67 -24.46 30.33
C GLN A 38 -14.97 -25.69 29.49
N GLU A 39 -15.88 -25.53 28.55
CA GLU A 39 -16.08 -26.49 27.46
C GLU A 39 -15.08 -26.12 26.35
N THR A 40 -14.03 -26.93 26.21
CA THR A 40 -13.00 -26.78 25.16
C THR A 40 -13.59 -27.25 23.84
N THR A 41 -14.13 -26.32 23.07
CA THR A 41 -14.47 -26.59 21.67
C THR A 41 -13.21 -26.31 20.84
N SER A 42 -12.57 -27.38 20.39
CA SER A 42 -11.56 -27.34 19.32
C SER A 42 -12.21 -26.79 18.06
N GLN A 43 -12.00 -25.53 17.77
CA GLN A 43 -12.25 -25.00 16.43
C GLN A 43 -11.12 -25.46 15.52
N GLU A 44 -11.40 -26.46 14.74
CA GLU A 44 -10.68 -26.84 13.53
C GLU A 44 -10.66 -25.61 12.61
N THR A 45 -9.48 -25.01 12.49
CA THR A 45 -9.25 -23.92 11.54
C THR A 45 -9.34 -24.50 10.13
N ALA A 46 -10.51 -24.45 9.53
CA ALA A 46 -10.65 -24.66 8.11
C ALA A 46 -9.84 -23.57 7.40
N GLU A 47 -8.71 -23.95 6.80
CA GLU A 47 -8.06 -23.17 5.77
C GLU A 47 -9.09 -22.88 4.67
N ALA A 48 -9.64 -21.70 4.68
CA ALA A 48 -10.43 -21.21 3.57
C ALA A 48 -9.46 -21.05 2.39
N THR A 49 -9.39 -22.08 1.57
CA THR A 49 -8.83 -21.97 0.22
C THR A 49 -9.71 -20.98 -0.52
N THR A 50 -9.34 -19.71 -0.45
CA THR A 50 -9.98 -18.66 -1.23
C THR A 50 -9.59 -18.93 -2.69
N THR A 51 -10.44 -19.67 -3.39
CA THR A 51 -10.37 -19.76 -4.85
C THR A 51 -10.64 -18.35 -5.35
N VAL A 52 -9.56 -17.62 -5.67
CA VAL A 52 -9.63 -16.33 -6.38
C VAL A 52 -10.45 -16.61 -7.64
N PRO A 53 -11.57 -15.92 -7.87
CA PRO A 53 -12.28 -16.04 -9.13
C PRO A 53 -11.26 -15.71 -10.22
N THR A 54 -11.03 -16.62 -11.15
CA THR A 54 -10.23 -16.36 -12.33
C THR A 54 -11.00 -15.36 -13.20
N LYS A 55 -11.00 -14.10 -12.79
CA LYS A 55 -11.47 -13.02 -13.66
C LYS A 55 -10.66 -13.09 -14.94
N ASP A 56 -11.36 -12.93 -16.03
CA ASP A 56 -10.75 -12.85 -17.34
C ASP A 56 -9.70 -11.74 -17.34
N THR A 57 -8.42 -12.12 -17.39
CA THR A 57 -7.28 -11.21 -17.24
C THR A 57 -6.52 -11.08 -18.56
N GLN A 58 -5.80 -9.97 -18.69
CA GLN A 58 -4.85 -9.72 -19.76
C GLN A 58 -3.48 -9.38 -19.20
N TRP A 59 -2.43 -9.72 -19.95
CA TRP A 59 -1.08 -9.27 -19.67
C TRP A 59 -0.88 -7.83 -20.13
N VAL A 60 -0.29 -7.02 -19.27
CA VAL A 60 0.09 -5.63 -19.54
C VAL A 60 1.53 -5.39 -19.11
N GLY A 61 2.21 -4.43 -19.75
CA GLY A 61 3.61 -4.12 -19.47
C GLY A 61 4.49 -4.19 -20.70
N SER A 62 5.80 -4.17 -20.50
CA SER A 62 6.84 -4.29 -21.52
C SER A 62 8.12 -4.89 -20.95
N ASP A 63 9.06 -5.25 -21.80
CA ASP A 63 10.38 -5.76 -21.41
C ASP A 63 11.19 -4.74 -20.57
N ASP A 64 10.91 -3.44 -20.73
CA ASP A 64 11.60 -2.40 -19.98
C ASP A 64 11.07 -2.26 -18.54
N TYR A 65 9.79 -2.55 -18.32
CA TYR A 65 9.10 -2.24 -17.06
C TYR A 65 8.60 -3.47 -16.32
N GLY A 66 8.65 -4.64 -16.95
CA GLY A 66 8.04 -5.88 -16.48
C GLY A 66 6.57 -5.99 -16.88
N TYR A 67 6.00 -7.14 -16.59
CA TYR A 67 4.63 -7.51 -16.95
C TYR A 67 3.85 -7.94 -15.71
N LEU A 68 2.55 -7.70 -15.75
CA LEU A 68 1.61 -8.24 -14.76
C LEU A 68 0.24 -8.45 -15.41
N LYS A 69 -0.65 -9.15 -14.72
CA LYS A 69 -2.03 -9.34 -15.17
C LYS A 69 -2.96 -8.33 -14.55
N VAL A 70 -3.87 -7.82 -15.37
CA VAL A 70 -5.01 -6.99 -14.95
C VAL A 70 -6.30 -7.54 -15.56
N PRO A 71 -7.50 -7.20 -15.04
CA PRO A 71 -8.76 -7.54 -15.69
C PRO A 71 -8.78 -7.04 -17.13
N LYS A 72 -9.35 -7.81 -18.06
CA LYS A 72 -9.47 -7.41 -19.47
C LYS A 72 -10.25 -6.11 -19.68
N SER A 73 -11.12 -5.76 -18.74
CA SER A 73 -11.87 -4.51 -18.76
C SER A 73 -11.02 -3.28 -18.45
N TRP A 74 -9.81 -3.47 -17.86
CA TRP A 74 -8.92 -2.36 -17.55
C TRP A 74 -8.19 -1.88 -18.80
N VAL A 75 -8.08 -0.57 -18.91
CA VAL A 75 -7.47 0.11 -20.05
C VAL A 75 -6.24 0.89 -19.61
N GLN A 76 -5.31 1.04 -20.54
CA GLN A 76 -4.16 1.91 -20.30
C GLN A 76 -4.66 3.34 -20.13
N SER A 77 -4.18 3.99 -19.07
CA SER A 77 -4.51 5.38 -18.76
C SER A 77 -3.26 6.24 -18.76
N ASP A 78 -3.44 7.55 -18.85
CA ASP A 78 -2.32 8.47 -18.78
C ASP A 78 -1.57 8.30 -17.46
N ALA A 79 -0.27 8.10 -17.57
CA ALA A 79 0.63 7.94 -16.43
C ALA A 79 0.89 9.25 -15.66
N GLY A 80 0.35 10.37 -16.11
CA GLY A 80 0.53 11.66 -15.45
C GLY A 80 1.96 12.21 -15.54
N GLY A 81 2.59 12.10 -16.71
CA GLY A 81 3.96 12.53 -16.96
C GLY A 81 4.99 11.44 -16.57
N ASN A 82 6.18 11.84 -16.11
CA ASN A 82 7.27 10.91 -15.79
C ASN A 82 7.17 10.26 -14.39
N SER A 83 6.01 10.32 -13.74
CA SER A 83 5.84 9.80 -12.38
C SER A 83 5.79 8.29 -12.31
N VAL A 84 5.26 7.64 -13.36
CA VAL A 84 5.21 6.18 -13.53
C VAL A 84 5.54 5.82 -14.97
N ASP A 85 5.91 4.55 -15.21
CA ASP A 85 6.29 4.09 -16.54
C ASP A 85 5.06 3.60 -17.32
N PHE A 86 4.12 2.95 -16.64
CA PHE A 86 2.79 2.70 -17.20
C PHE A 86 1.71 2.66 -16.11
N LYS A 87 0.49 2.84 -16.52
CA LYS A 87 -0.70 2.80 -15.66
C LYS A 87 -1.88 2.16 -16.40
N TYR A 88 -2.61 1.30 -15.69
CA TYR A 88 -3.88 0.74 -16.14
C TYR A 88 -4.96 1.04 -15.10
N SER A 89 -6.20 1.26 -15.55
CA SER A 89 -7.33 1.55 -14.68
C SER A 89 -8.61 0.91 -15.21
N ASP A 90 -9.62 0.83 -14.35
CA ASP A 90 -10.96 0.38 -14.71
C ASP A 90 -11.78 1.42 -15.51
N GLY A 91 -11.14 2.49 -15.95
CA GLY A 91 -11.80 3.61 -16.64
C GLY A 91 -12.35 4.66 -15.67
N THR A 92 -12.26 4.45 -14.38
CA THR A 92 -12.55 5.45 -13.35
C THR A 92 -11.27 6.05 -12.79
N ASP A 93 -11.38 7.17 -12.08
CA ASP A 93 -10.24 7.76 -11.36
C ASP A 93 -9.96 7.05 -10.01
N LYS A 94 -10.69 5.97 -9.71
CA LYS A 94 -10.61 5.30 -8.42
C LYS A 94 -9.62 4.15 -8.42
N ASN A 95 -9.81 3.18 -9.33
CA ASN A 95 -9.10 1.91 -9.31
C ASN A 95 -8.02 1.91 -10.40
N ALA A 96 -6.77 1.75 -10.00
CA ALA A 96 -5.66 1.74 -10.93
C ALA A 96 -4.47 0.92 -10.40
N ILE A 97 -3.68 0.42 -11.33
CA ILE A 97 -2.37 -0.13 -11.07
C ILE A 97 -1.33 0.61 -11.90
N SER A 98 -0.20 0.88 -11.29
CA SER A 98 0.92 1.53 -11.97
C SER A 98 2.25 0.89 -11.61
N VAL A 99 3.21 1.00 -12.51
CA VAL A 99 4.58 0.54 -12.30
C VAL A 99 5.53 1.69 -12.53
N LYS A 100 6.52 1.79 -11.65
CA LYS A 100 7.68 2.66 -11.79
C LYS A 100 8.95 1.85 -11.63
N SER A 101 9.84 1.99 -12.60
CA SER A 101 11.18 1.43 -12.57
C SER A 101 12.18 2.52 -12.23
N ILE A 102 13.07 2.22 -11.32
CA ILE A 102 14.13 3.12 -10.90
C ILE A 102 15.46 2.43 -11.23
N ASN A 103 16.26 3.05 -12.06
CA ASN A 103 17.60 2.55 -12.34
C ASN A 103 18.41 2.59 -11.06
N ALA A 104 18.69 1.43 -10.52
CA ALA A 104 19.29 1.30 -9.23
C ALA A 104 20.81 1.20 -9.35
N ASP A 105 21.47 2.32 -9.47
CA ASP A 105 22.84 2.42 -8.94
C ASP A 105 22.80 2.46 -7.39
N VAL A 106 21.77 1.80 -6.83
CA VAL A 106 21.52 1.75 -5.38
C VAL A 106 22.34 0.60 -4.81
N LYS A 107 23.53 0.94 -4.35
CA LYS A 107 24.44 -0.01 -3.66
C LYS A 107 23.82 -0.63 -2.40
N ASP A 108 22.80 0.03 -1.85
CA ASP A 108 22.12 -0.39 -0.62
C ASP A 108 20.60 -0.30 -0.81
N PHE A 109 20.01 -1.41 -1.27
CA PHE A 109 18.56 -1.50 -1.46
C PHE A 109 17.79 -1.39 -0.14
N THR A 110 18.33 -1.92 0.96
CA THR A 110 17.69 -1.85 2.28
C THR A 110 17.55 -0.39 2.75
N ASN A 111 18.56 0.43 2.51
CA ASN A 111 18.49 1.85 2.82
C ASN A 111 17.47 2.59 1.93
N PHE A 112 17.35 2.18 0.65
CA PHE A 112 16.31 2.71 -0.22
C PHE A 112 14.91 2.39 0.32
N GLU A 113 14.65 1.12 0.67
CA GLU A 113 13.36 0.69 1.25
C GLU A 113 13.03 1.50 2.51
N THR A 114 14.00 1.64 3.43
CA THR A 114 13.82 2.38 4.68
C THR A 114 13.46 3.85 4.43
N LYS A 115 14.18 4.52 3.55
CA LYS A 115 13.90 5.91 3.19
C LYS A 115 12.56 6.07 2.47
N PHE A 116 12.22 5.13 1.59
CA PHE A 116 10.95 5.14 0.88
C PHE A 116 9.79 4.97 1.85
N GLU A 117 9.87 4.01 2.76
CA GLU A 117 8.89 3.80 3.82
C GLU A 117 8.71 5.05 4.68
N GLN A 118 9.82 5.66 5.11
CA GLN A 118 9.78 6.90 5.89
C GLN A 118 9.10 8.04 5.12
N ASN A 119 9.45 8.23 3.85
CA ASN A 119 8.82 9.24 3.01
C ASN A 119 7.30 9.05 2.88
N ILE A 120 6.83 7.80 2.77
CA ILE A 120 5.39 7.51 2.75
C ILE A 120 4.74 7.83 4.10
N LYS A 121 5.38 7.47 5.22
CA LYS A 121 4.86 7.74 6.58
C LYS A 121 4.79 9.23 6.90
N GLU A 122 5.73 10.01 6.41
CA GLU A 122 5.81 11.47 6.62
C GLU A 122 4.94 12.27 5.65
N ASN A 123 4.48 11.65 4.57
CA ASN A 123 3.66 12.34 3.59
C ASN A 123 2.20 12.48 4.08
N PRO A 124 1.70 13.71 4.29
CA PRO A 124 0.36 13.93 4.85
C PRO A 124 -0.79 13.47 3.95
N ARG A 125 -0.49 13.02 2.72
CA ARG A 125 -1.49 12.44 1.83
C ARG A 125 -1.82 10.99 2.18
N PHE A 126 -0.96 10.32 2.96
CA PHE A 126 -1.14 8.94 3.39
C PHE A 126 -1.47 8.90 4.88
N THR A 127 -2.41 8.06 5.24
CA THR A 127 -2.79 7.78 6.64
C THR A 127 -2.85 6.26 6.85
N ASN A 128 -2.88 5.81 8.09
CA ASN A 128 -2.96 4.40 8.44
C ASN A 128 -1.87 3.53 7.77
N VAL A 129 -0.66 4.09 7.62
CA VAL A 129 0.46 3.41 6.96
C VAL A 129 0.90 2.20 7.77
N ARG A 130 0.90 1.02 7.15
CA ARG A 130 1.37 -0.25 7.70
C ARG A 130 2.29 -0.92 6.69
N THR A 131 3.30 -1.63 7.18
CA THR A 131 4.28 -2.30 6.33
C THR A 131 4.48 -3.74 6.77
N ASN A 132 4.74 -4.61 5.82
CA ASN A 132 5.21 -5.97 6.06
C ASN A 132 6.09 -6.44 4.89
N ARG A 133 6.71 -7.60 5.06
CA ARG A 133 7.39 -8.30 3.95
C ARG A 133 6.38 -9.20 3.23
N GLY A 134 6.59 -9.40 1.95
CA GLY A 134 5.79 -10.30 1.12
C GLY A 134 6.55 -10.68 -0.14
N ASN A 135 5.85 -11.31 -1.07
CA ASN A 135 6.41 -11.75 -2.34
C ASN A 135 5.60 -11.17 -3.49
N ILE A 136 6.26 -10.87 -4.60
CA ILE A 136 5.65 -10.49 -5.87
C ILE A 136 6.46 -11.10 -7.02
N GLY A 137 5.85 -12.00 -7.78
CA GLY A 137 6.51 -12.69 -8.90
C GLY A 137 7.77 -13.46 -8.52
N GLY A 138 7.86 -13.95 -7.28
CA GLY A 138 9.04 -14.63 -6.76
C GLY A 138 10.06 -13.73 -6.07
N TYR A 139 9.90 -12.40 -6.09
CA TYR A 139 10.81 -11.45 -5.45
C TYR A 139 10.34 -11.06 -4.06
N ASP A 140 11.26 -10.98 -3.10
CA ASP A 140 10.99 -10.40 -1.80
C ASP A 140 10.70 -8.91 -1.93
N ALA A 141 9.60 -8.46 -1.35
CA ALA A 141 9.13 -7.10 -1.44
C ALA A 141 8.79 -6.50 -0.07
N LEU A 142 9.09 -5.23 0.10
CA LEU A 142 8.46 -4.41 1.12
C LEU A 142 7.05 -4.06 0.63
N LYS A 143 6.02 -4.45 1.37
CA LYS A 143 4.62 -4.11 1.11
C LYS A 143 4.20 -2.97 2.01
N ILE A 144 3.71 -1.88 1.43
CA ILE A 144 3.23 -0.70 2.14
C ILE A 144 1.75 -0.53 1.89
N TYR A 145 0.96 -0.65 2.93
CA TYR A 145 -0.49 -0.40 2.93
C TYR A 145 -0.76 0.97 3.50
N ALA A 146 -1.62 1.74 2.85
CA ALA A 146 -2.02 3.05 3.34
C ALA A 146 -3.43 3.42 2.88
N ASP A 147 -4.01 4.40 3.54
CA ASP A 147 -5.16 5.14 3.04
C ASP A 147 -4.65 6.42 2.38
N TYR A 148 -5.08 6.67 1.16
CA TYR A 148 -4.70 7.85 0.39
C TYR A 148 -5.95 8.66 0.09
N LYS A 149 -5.90 9.96 0.31
CA LYS A 149 -6.98 10.93 0.02
C LYS A 149 -8.35 10.29 -0.24
N ASN A 150 -9.40 10.76 0.38
CA ASN A 150 -10.78 10.30 0.14
C ASN A 150 -11.01 8.78 0.33
N SER A 151 -10.26 8.16 1.24
CA SER A 151 -10.42 6.75 1.63
C SER A 151 -10.02 5.71 0.58
N LYS A 152 -9.33 6.09 -0.49
CA LYS A 152 -8.72 5.09 -1.39
C LYS A 152 -7.71 4.26 -0.63
N LYS A 153 -7.75 2.96 -0.82
CA LYS A 153 -6.69 2.06 -0.35
C LYS A 153 -5.55 2.05 -1.35
N VAL A 154 -4.33 2.02 -0.82
CA VAL A 154 -3.12 1.92 -1.62
C VAL A 154 -2.27 0.78 -1.08
N LEU A 155 -1.79 -0.06 -1.98
CA LEU A 155 -0.79 -1.07 -1.72
C LEU A 155 0.38 -0.86 -2.66
N ILE A 156 1.57 -0.69 -2.09
CA ILE A 156 2.80 -0.51 -2.84
C ILE A 156 3.72 -1.68 -2.54
N TRP A 157 4.21 -2.34 -3.59
CA TRP A 157 5.32 -3.29 -3.51
C TRP A 157 6.60 -2.57 -3.94
N VAL A 158 7.62 -2.65 -3.10
CA VAL A 158 8.97 -2.14 -3.37
C VAL A 158 9.91 -3.33 -3.37
N PHE A 159 10.56 -3.60 -4.49
CA PHE A 159 11.44 -4.75 -4.62
C PHE A 159 12.53 -4.50 -5.66
N LYS A 160 13.57 -5.34 -5.62
CA LYS A 160 14.64 -5.34 -6.60
C LYS A 160 14.50 -6.59 -7.48
N SER A 161 14.41 -6.39 -8.78
CA SER A 161 14.33 -7.47 -9.78
C SER A 161 15.71 -7.90 -10.28
N ASP A 162 15.78 -9.04 -10.99
CA ASP A 162 17.04 -9.64 -11.45
C ASP A 162 17.82 -8.77 -12.44
N ASP A 163 17.15 -7.86 -13.12
CA ASP A 163 17.76 -6.85 -14.00
C ASP A 163 18.39 -5.67 -13.26
N ASN A 164 18.53 -5.79 -11.92
CA ASN A 164 19.03 -4.75 -11.03
C ASN A 164 18.17 -3.46 -10.95
N MET A 165 16.97 -3.49 -11.45
CA MET A 165 16.04 -2.37 -11.32
C MET A 165 15.30 -2.45 -10.00
N ILE A 166 15.06 -1.30 -9.36
CA ILE A 166 14.05 -1.19 -8.30
C ILE A 166 12.71 -0.98 -8.96
N ARG A 167 11.73 -1.78 -8.55
CA ARG A 167 10.36 -1.70 -9.03
C ARG A 167 9.45 -1.21 -7.92
N LEU A 168 8.61 -0.25 -8.26
CA LEU A 168 7.48 0.20 -7.45
C LEU A 168 6.22 -0.20 -8.21
N VAL A 169 5.50 -1.20 -7.71
CA VAL A 169 4.17 -1.55 -8.21
C VAL A 169 3.18 -0.96 -7.24
N THR A 170 2.26 -0.13 -7.72
CA THR A 170 1.27 0.55 -6.89
C THR A 170 -0.13 0.19 -7.37
N LEU A 171 -0.90 -0.41 -6.49
CA LEU A 171 -2.33 -0.69 -6.67
C LEU A 171 -3.11 0.27 -5.78
N GLU A 172 -4.03 1.03 -6.38
CA GLU A 172 -4.90 1.96 -5.68
C GLU A 172 -6.36 1.72 -6.02
N GLY A 173 -7.25 1.87 -5.04
CA GLY A 173 -8.67 1.69 -5.29
C GLY A 173 -9.53 1.50 -4.05
N ASP A 174 -10.76 1.06 -4.28
CA ASP A 174 -11.64 0.60 -3.22
C ASP A 174 -11.07 -0.68 -2.58
N LEU A 175 -11.36 -0.90 -1.30
CA LEU A 175 -10.79 -2.03 -0.54
C LEU A 175 -11.05 -3.39 -1.21
N GLU A 176 -12.24 -3.58 -1.77
CA GLU A 176 -12.62 -4.79 -2.48
C GLU A 176 -11.72 -5.06 -3.68
N ILE A 177 -11.48 -4.04 -4.50
CA ILE A 177 -10.60 -4.14 -5.67
C ILE A 177 -9.15 -4.39 -5.27
N VAL A 178 -8.66 -3.70 -4.24
CA VAL A 178 -7.29 -3.95 -3.74
C VAL A 178 -7.12 -5.37 -3.24
N ASN A 179 -8.10 -5.89 -2.48
CA ASN A 179 -8.06 -7.27 -1.99
C ASN A 179 -8.14 -8.29 -3.13
N GLU A 180 -8.99 -8.07 -4.12
CA GLU A 180 -9.15 -8.95 -5.27
C GLU A 180 -7.91 -8.97 -6.17
N MET A 181 -7.33 -7.79 -6.43
CA MET A 181 -6.20 -7.66 -7.35
C MET A 181 -4.87 -8.06 -6.73
N THR A 182 -4.71 -7.99 -5.41
CA THR A 182 -3.46 -8.31 -4.72
C THR A 182 -2.89 -9.67 -5.13
N PRO A 183 -3.61 -10.81 -4.99
CA PRO A 183 -3.07 -12.10 -5.38
C PRO A 183 -2.78 -12.20 -6.89
N ILE A 184 -3.61 -11.59 -7.74
CA ILE A 184 -3.39 -11.59 -9.20
C ILE A 184 -2.05 -10.91 -9.53
N VAL A 185 -1.78 -9.77 -8.92
CA VAL A 185 -0.54 -9.00 -9.11
C VAL A 185 0.66 -9.77 -8.58
N GLU A 186 0.56 -10.29 -7.35
CA GLU A 186 1.65 -11.01 -6.68
C GLU A 186 2.06 -12.28 -7.43
N GLU A 187 1.10 -13.02 -7.99
CA GLU A 187 1.37 -14.25 -8.73
C GLU A 187 1.83 -13.99 -10.16
N SER A 188 1.39 -12.89 -10.77
CA SER A 188 1.62 -12.68 -12.21
C SER A 188 2.81 -11.81 -12.54
N TRP A 189 3.34 -11.02 -11.60
CA TRP A 189 4.42 -10.11 -11.96
C TRP A 189 5.67 -10.86 -12.47
N THR A 190 6.26 -10.38 -13.57
CA THR A 190 7.48 -10.96 -14.16
C THR A 190 8.25 -9.89 -14.93
N VAL A 191 9.60 -10.05 -15.00
CA VAL A 191 10.45 -9.17 -15.83
C VAL A 191 10.24 -9.44 -17.31
N LYS A 192 10.00 -10.70 -17.69
CA LYS A 192 9.80 -11.11 -19.08
C LYS A 192 8.57 -11.98 -19.20
N LYS A 193 7.82 -11.77 -20.28
CA LYS A 193 6.69 -12.62 -20.64
C LYS A 193 7.22 -13.84 -21.40
N ASN A 194 6.98 -15.04 -20.85
CA ASN A 194 7.24 -16.29 -21.53
C ASN A 194 6.19 -16.59 -22.61
#